data_b5d3739445c20a0a7d486006c0a6b4b6
#
_entry.id   b5d3739445c20a0a7d486006c0a6b4b6
#
_cell.length_a   1.000
_cell.length_b   1.000
_cell.length_c   1.000
_cell.angle_alpha   90.00
_cell.angle_beta   90.00
_cell.angle_gamma   90.00
#
_symmetry.space_group_name_H-M   'P 1'
#
loop_
_entity.id
_entity.type
_entity.pdbx_description
1 polymer ?
#
loop_
_entity_poly.entity_id
_entity_poly.type
_entity_poly.pdbx_seq_one_letter_code
_entity_poly.pdbx_strand_id
1 'polypeptide(L)'
;TDVAINPGNSGGPLFNLNGEVVGINSQIYSQSGGYMGLSFSIPIDVAMKVKDQLQKYGKASHGRIGVLIQPVTKDLADSFGLDKPKGALVANVEAGGPAEKAGIKSGDVLLAVNGKDVDQSSELPRIIGEMQPGSRATLKVWSKGGARDVAITIGELPQDRVASNAKPAPDTGKLGLALRPLTPDERRQLGTDGVVVEDSSGAAAEAGIQSGDVIL
;
A
#
# COMPACT_ATOMS: atom_id res chain seq x y z
N THR A 1 8.74 5.51 -16.29
CA THR A 1 9.47 5.48 -17.57
C THR A 1 8.50 5.55 -18.75
N ASP A 2 9.00 5.98 -19.88
CA ASP A 2 8.35 6.03 -21.20
C ASP A 2 8.65 4.78 -22.06
N VAL A 3 9.41 3.84 -21.52
CA VAL A 3 9.66 2.55 -22.20
C VAL A 3 8.36 1.79 -22.34
N ALA A 4 8.07 1.35 -23.58
CA ALA A 4 6.84 0.64 -23.89
C ALA A 4 6.82 -0.74 -23.20
N ILE A 5 5.94 -0.89 -22.21
CA ILE A 5 5.64 -2.15 -21.55
C ILE A 5 4.25 -2.59 -21.98
N ASN A 6 4.11 -3.86 -22.31
CA ASN A 6 2.83 -4.48 -22.69
C ASN A 6 2.61 -5.77 -21.86
N PRO A 7 1.37 -6.32 -21.87
CA PRO A 7 1.11 -7.61 -21.24
C PRO A 7 2.12 -8.68 -21.69
N GLY A 8 2.69 -9.40 -20.73
CA GLY A 8 3.80 -10.35 -20.92
C GLY A 8 5.17 -9.83 -20.48
N ASN A 9 5.36 -8.51 -20.37
CA ASN A 9 6.63 -7.92 -19.90
C ASN A 9 6.69 -7.75 -18.36
N SER A 10 5.57 -7.89 -17.65
CA SER A 10 5.51 -7.79 -16.20
C SER A 10 6.39 -8.85 -15.54
N GLY A 11 7.19 -8.44 -14.54
CA GLY A 11 8.21 -9.28 -13.90
C GLY A 11 9.53 -9.35 -14.66
N GLY A 12 9.60 -8.88 -15.91
CA GLY A 12 10.84 -8.80 -16.68
C GLY A 12 11.73 -7.62 -16.23
N PRO A 13 13.04 -7.68 -16.54
CA PRO A 13 13.98 -6.63 -16.18
C PRO A 13 13.84 -5.38 -17.05
N LEU A 14 14.03 -4.21 -16.43
CA LEU A 14 14.28 -2.95 -17.13
C LEU A 14 15.78 -2.68 -17.14
N PHE A 15 16.35 -2.51 -18.32
CA PHE A 15 17.78 -2.25 -18.49
C PHE A 15 18.05 -0.77 -18.76
N ASN A 16 19.21 -0.29 -18.30
CA ASN A 16 19.78 0.97 -18.77
C ASN A 16 20.64 0.75 -20.04
N LEU A 17 21.21 1.85 -20.57
CA LEU A 17 22.05 1.80 -21.78
C LEU A 17 23.38 1.07 -21.56
N ASN A 18 23.81 0.81 -20.32
CA ASN A 18 24.99 0.04 -19.99
C ASN A 18 24.71 -1.47 -19.89
N GLY A 19 23.45 -1.91 -20.10
CA GLY A 19 23.05 -3.30 -19.91
C GLY A 19 22.81 -3.72 -18.47
N GLU A 20 22.76 -2.76 -17.53
CA GLU A 20 22.49 -3.04 -16.12
C GLU A 20 20.99 -3.07 -15.85
N VAL A 21 20.53 -3.98 -14.99
CA VAL A 21 19.14 -4.02 -14.54
C VAL A 21 18.90 -2.89 -13.55
N VAL A 22 18.03 -1.95 -13.89
CA VAL A 22 17.67 -0.80 -13.05
C VAL A 22 16.29 -0.93 -12.41
N GLY A 23 15.47 -1.89 -12.86
CA GLY A 23 14.15 -2.12 -12.30
C GLY A 23 13.51 -3.42 -12.78
N ILE A 24 12.36 -3.73 -12.19
CA ILE A 24 11.48 -4.84 -12.57
C ILE A 24 10.18 -4.26 -13.06
N ASN A 25 9.79 -4.59 -14.30
CA ASN A 25 8.55 -4.11 -14.91
C ASN A 25 7.33 -4.59 -14.09
N SER A 26 6.44 -3.69 -13.75
CA SER A 26 5.31 -3.97 -12.88
C SER A 26 3.97 -3.75 -13.59
N GLN A 27 3.69 -2.51 -14.00
CA GLN A 27 2.39 -2.16 -14.55
C GLN A 27 2.51 -0.98 -15.52
N ILE A 28 1.43 -0.73 -16.26
CA ILE A 28 1.27 0.43 -17.15
C ILE A 28 0.09 1.28 -16.67
N TYR A 29 0.12 2.57 -16.97
CA TYR A 29 -1.09 3.38 -16.96
C TYR A 29 -1.83 3.14 -18.29
N SER A 30 -3.03 2.58 -18.23
CA SER A 30 -3.78 2.22 -19.42
C SER A 30 -5.28 2.29 -19.20
N GLN A 31 -6.01 2.78 -20.21
CA GLN A 31 -7.47 2.72 -20.29
C GLN A 31 -7.94 1.64 -21.27
N SER A 32 -7.05 1.21 -22.18
CA SER A 32 -7.36 0.24 -23.27
C SER A 32 -6.71 -1.13 -23.05
N GLY A 33 -5.92 -1.30 -21.98
CA GLY A 33 -5.14 -2.52 -21.73
C GLY A 33 -3.76 -2.54 -22.39
N GLY A 34 -3.46 -1.61 -23.32
CA GLY A 34 -2.16 -1.45 -23.98
C GLY A 34 -1.36 -0.27 -23.41
N TYR A 35 -0.10 -0.16 -23.82
CA TYR A 35 0.78 0.94 -23.45
C TYR A 35 0.24 2.30 -23.96
N MET A 36 0.17 3.29 -23.07
CA MET A 36 -0.31 4.65 -23.35
C MET A 36 0.69 5.74 -22.91
N GLY A 37 2.00 5.48 -23.07
CA GLY A 37 3.05 6.46 -22.79
C GLY A 37 3.64 6.44 -21.39
N LEU A 38 3.05 5.72 -20.42
CA LEU A 38 3.53 5.62 -19.04
C LEU A 38 3.62 4.17 -18.59
N SER A 39 4.80 3.80 -18.09
CA SER A 39 5.10 2.50 -17.51
C SER A 39 5.73 2.65 -16.11
N PHE A 40 5.46 1.68 -15.25
CA PHE A 40 5.99 1.65 -13.89
C PHE A 40 6.85 0.41 -13.69
N SER A 41 8.03 0.63 -13.14
CA SER A 41 8.95 -0.44 -12.76
C SER A 41 9.35 -0.26 -11.31
N ILE A 42 9.50 -1.36 -10.58
CA ILE A 42 10.02 -1.36 -9.22
C ILE A 42 11.54 -1.14 -9.31
N PRO A 43 12.10 -0.10 -8.67
CA PRO A 43 13.55 0.12 -8.66
C PRO A 43 14.30 -1.12 -8.17
N ILE A 44 15.46 -1.42 -8.78
CA ILE A 44 16.17 -2.67 -8.50
C ILE A 44 16.66 -2.76 -7.04
N ASP A 45 17.03 -1.66 -6.43
CA ASP A 45 17.43 -1.60 -5.01
C ASP A 45 16.27 -1.97 -4.07
N VAL A 46 15.04 -1.57 -4.39
CA VAL A 46 13.82 -1.96 -3.66
C VAL A 46 13.56 -3.45 -3.86
N ALA A 47 13.62 -3.94 -5.10
CA ALA A 47 13.41 -5.35 -5.41
C ALA A 47 14.42 -6.25 -4.68
N MET A 48 15.68 -5.84 -4.61
CA MET A 48 16.74 -6.58 -3.89
C MET A 48 16.48 -6.64 -2.38
N LYS A 49 16.03 -5.53 -1.76
CA LYS A 49 15.62 -5.53 -0.35
C LYS A 49 14.46 -6.49 -0.08
N VAL A 50 13.45 -6.49 -0.94
CA VAL A 50 12.29 -7.40 -0.83
C VAL A 50 12.74 -8.85 -1.01
N LYS A 51 13.59 -9.13 -2.00
CA LYS A 51 14.19 -10.47 -2.22
C LYS A 51 14.89 -10.95 -0.94
N ASP A 52 15.74 -10.13 -0.33
CA ASP A 52 16.47 -10.49 0.89
C ASP A 52 15.52 -10.80 2.06
N GLN A 53 14.42 -10.03 2.19
CA GLN A 53 13.39 -10.30 3.19
C GLN A 53 12.67 -11.63 2.93
N LEU A 54 12.30 -11.90 1.67
CA LEU A 54 11.64 -13.15 1.29
C LEU A 54 12.55 -14.36 1.52
N GLN A 55 13.85 -14.26 1.16
CA GLN A 55 14.82 -15.34 1.40
C GLN A 55 15.05 -15.60 2.89
N LYS A 56 15.12 -14.55 3.70
CA LYS A 56 15.46 -14.66 5.13
C LYS A 56 14.27 -15.00 6.01
N TYR A 57 13.09 -14.46 5.68
CA TYR A 57 11.90 -14.49 6.56
C TYR A 57 10.68 -15.15 5.92
N GLY A 58 10.74 -15.53 4.63
CA GLY A 58 9.62 -16.09 3.89
C GLY A 58 8.51 -15.09 3.55
N LYS A 59 8.63 -13.83 4.00
CA LYS A 59 7.67 -12.75 3.74
C LYS A 59 8.38 -11.41 3.58
N ALA A 60 7.77 -10.52 2.80
CA ALA A 60 8.12 -9.10 2.77
C ALA A 60 7.24 -8.36 3.78
N SER A 61 7.85 -7.56 4.64
CA SER A 61 7.15 -6.76 5.65
C SER A 61 7.46 -5.29 5.45
N HIS A 62 6.46 -4.45 5.61
CA HIS A 62 6.61 -3.00 5.57
C HIS A 62 6.40 -2.42 6.96
N GLY A 63 7.30 -1.48 7.31
CA GLY A 63 7.18 -0.73 8.55
C GLY A 63 6.01 0.24 8.51
N ARG A 64 5.38 0.47 9.68
CA ARG A 64 4.39 1.52 9.86
C ARG A 64 4.49 2.12 11.24
N ILE A 65 3.96 3.34 11.39
CA ILE A 65 3.86 4.02 12.69
C ILE A 65 2.42 4.31 13.10
N GLY A 66 1.43 4.11 12.22
CA GLY A 66 0.01 4.28 12.54
C GLY A 66 -0.41 5.74 12.63
N VAL A 67 -0.06 6.56 11.65
CA VAL A 67 -0.50 7.96 11.52
C VAL A 67 -1.13 8.20 10.15
N LEU A 68 -2.13 9.09 10.13
CA LEU A 68 -2.59 9.75 8.92
C LEU A 68 -1.87 11.09 8.82
N ILE A 69 -1.26 11.36 7.68
CA ILE A 69 -0.46 12.56 7.46
C ILE A 69 -1.00 13.42 6.32
N GLN A 70 -0.66 14.70 6.37
CA GLN A 70 -0.92 15.66 5.30
C GLN A 70 0.27 16.59 5.09
N PRO A 71 0.38 17.25 3.91
CA PRO A 71 1.40 18.23 3.66
C PRO A 71 1.33 19.42 4.62
N VAL A 72 2.49 19.98 4.97
CA VAL A 72 2.58 21.25 5.69
C VAL A 72 2.54 22.38 4.66
N THR A 73 1.43 23.12 4.61
CA THR A 73 1.34 24.33 3.79
C THR A 73 2.07 25.50 4.45
N LYS A 74 2.28 26.59 3.69
CA LYS A 74 2.90 27.79 4.25
C LYS A 74 2.11 28.36 5.43
N ASP A 75 0.78 28.45 5.30
CA ASP A 75 -0.09 28.97 6.36
C ASP A 75 -0.04 28.10 7.62
N LEU A 76 0.07 26.77 7.45
CA LEU A 76 0.25 25.84 8.58
C LEU A 76 1.63 26.01 9.22
N ALA A 77 2.69 26.16 8.42
CA ALA A 77 4.04 26.40 8.94
C ALA A 77 4.07 27.67 9.79
N ASP A 78 3.54 28.77 9.27
CA ASP A 78 3.45 30.05 9.97
C ASP A 78 2.65 29.91 11.29
N SER A 79 1.51 29.19 11.25
CA SER A 79 0.66 28.95 12.43
C SER A 79 1.33 28.09 13.51
N PHE A 80 2.19 27.17 13.11
CA PHE A 80 2.94 26.29 14.03
C PHE A 80 4.31 26.86 14.44
N GLY A 81 4.70 28.03 13.89
CA GLY A 81 6.00 28.63 14.15
C GLY A 81 7.15 27.86 13.55
N LEU A 82 6.92 27.21 12.41
CA LEU A 82 7.96 26.56 11.61
C LEU A 82 8.59 27.57 10.64
N ASP A 83 9.91 27.57 10.52
CA ASP A 83 10.64 28.48 9.61
C ASP A 83 10.31 28.22 8.13
N LYS A 84 9.92 26.99 7.79
CA LYS A 84 9.65 26.56 6.41
C LYS A 84 8.50 25.53 6.38
N PRO A 85 7.73 25.45 5.28
CA PRO A 85 6.69 24.44 5.07
C PRO A 85 7.31 23.08 4.74
N LYS A 86 7.84 22.38 5.76
CA LYS A 86 8.46 21.08 5.63
C LYS A 86 7.90 20.08 6.65
N GLY A 87 8.10 18.81 6.37
CA GLY A 87 7.66 17.71 7.23
C GLY A 87 6.31 17.12 6.85
N ALA A 88 5.84 16.24 7.70
CA ALA A 88 4.53 15.60 7.59
C ALA A 88 3.67 15.96 8.80
N LEU A 89 2.60 16.71 8.59
CA LEU A 89 1.64 17.04 9.65
C LEU A 89 0.80 15.81 9.97
N VAL A 90 0.75 15.42 11.22
CA VAL A 90 -0.07 14.33 11.73
C VAL A 90 -1.52 14.80 11.83
N ALA A 91 -2.37 14.35 10.92
CA ALA A 91 -3.80 14.64 10.92
C ALA A 91 -4.55 13.75 11.93
N ASN A 92 -4.15 12.47 12.03
CA ASN A 92 -4.73 11.53 12.99
C ASN A 92 -3.69 10.49 13.44
N VAL A 93 -3.90 9.92 14.63
CA VAL A 93 -3.09 8.84 15.20
C VAL A 93 -3.98 7.64 15.45
N GLU A 94 -3.54 6.47 15.01
CA GLU A 94 -4.27 5.22 15.19
C GLU A 94 -4.20 4.76 16.66
N ALA A 95 -5.35 4.47 17.25
CA ALA A 95 -5.45 3.97 18.61
C ALA A 95 -4.72 2.62 18.77
N GLY A 96 -3.93 2.49 19.83
CA GLY A 96 -3.08 1.31 20.08
C GLY A 96 -1.87 1.18 19.16
N GLY A 97 -1.70 2.11 18.21
CA GLY A 97 -0.62 2.10 17.22
C GLY A 97 0.74 2.53 17.80
N PRO A 98 1.83 2.34 17.05
CA PRO A 98 3.17 2.72 17.47
C PRO A 98 3.31 4.21 17.81
N ALA A 99 2.70 5.10 17.00
CA ALA A 99 2.77 6.54 17.19
C ALA A 99 2.08 6.98 18.49
N GLU A 100 0.90 6.43 18.79
CA GLU A 100 0.21 6.72 20.05
C GLU A 100 1.03 6.29 21.25
N LYS A 101 1.60 5.06 21.22
CA LYS A 101 2.48 4.53 22.28
C LYS A 101 3.74 5.37 22.49
N ALA A 102 4.23 6.00 21.42
CA ALA A 102 5.36 6.92 21.48
C ALA A 102 4.97 8.34 21.90
N GLY A 103 3.68 8.63 22.14
CA GLY A 103 3.19 9.93 22.56
C GLY A 103 3.12 10.98 21.46
N ILE A 104 3.02 10.55 20.20
CA ILE A 104 2.74 11.42 19.04
C ILE A 104 1.24 11.70 19.02
N LYS A 105 0.87 12.94 18.68
CA LYS A 105 -0.51 13.41 18.69
C LYS A 105 -0.88 14.07 17.37
N SER A 106 -2.17 14.15 17.09
CA SER A 106 -2.69 14.99 16.01
C SER A 106 -2.25 16.46 16.23
N GLY A 107 -1.81 17.10 15.17
CA GLY A 107 -1.20 18.45 15.19
C GLY A 107 0.32 18.47 15.36
N ASP A 108 0.96 17.34 15.66
CA ASP A 108 2.43 17.24 15.62
C ASP A 108 2.93 17.22 14.16
N VAL A 109 4.13 17.75 13.91
CA VAL A 109 4.78 17.68 12.58
C VAL A 109 6.03 16.82 12.66
N LEU A 110 6.12 15.78 11.83
CA LEU A 110 7.27 14.89 11.75
C LEU A 110 8.30 15.49 10.79
N LEU A 111 9.45 15.90 11.31
CA LEU A 111 10.50 16.65 10.59
C LEU A 111 11.65 15.78 10.12
N ALA A 112 11.95 14.68 10.83
CA ALA A 112 13.03 13.75 10.44
C ALA A 112 12.80 12.35 11.02
N VAL A 113 13.44 11.36 10.42
CA VAL A 113 13.48 9.96 10.87
C VAL A 113 14.93 9.51 10.91
N ASN A 114 15.45 9.11 12.06
CA ASN A 114 16.85 8.71 12.27
C ASN A 114 17.87 9.73 11.72
N GLY A 115 17.57 11.02 11.89
CA GLY A 115 18.42 12.11 11.40
C GLY A 115 18.27 12.44 9.91
N LYS A 116 17.48 11.67 9.15
CA LYS A 116 17.13 11.97 7.76
C LYS A 116 15.92 12.90 7.74
N ASP A 117 16.08 14.09 7.19
CA ASP A 117 15.01 15.08 7.09
C ASP A 117 13.86 14.57 6.21
N VAL A 118 12.66 15.00 6.56
CA VAL A 118 11.41 14.80 5.79
C VAL A 118 11.04 16.17 5.25
N ASP A 119 11.36 16.44 4.00
CA ASP A 119 11.03 17.73 3.37
C ASP A 119 9.56 17.75 2.90
N GLN A 120 9.08 16.62 2.36
CA GLN A 120 7.71 16.47 1.93
C GLN A 120 7.02 15.34 2.67
N SER A 121 5.73 15.50 2.97
CA SER A 121 4.94 14.46 3.66
C SER A 121 4.94 13.11 2.95
N SER A 122 5.03 13.10 1.61
CA SER A 122 5.09 11.88 0.78
C SER A 122 6.36 11.03 0.98
N GLU A 123 7.42 11.60 1.57
CA GLU A 123 8.66 10.86 1.84
C GLU A 123 8.54 9.97 3.08
N LEU A 124 7.73 10.38 4.05
CA LEU A 124 7.61 9.67 5.33
C LEU A 124 7.15 8.21 5.17
N PRO A 125 6.09 7.89 4.39
CA PRO A 125 5.66 6.51 4.18
C PRO A 125 6.75 5.65 3.56
N ARG A 126 7.54 6.20 2.63
CA ARG A 126 8.66 5.48 2.01
C ARG A 126 9.76 5.19 3.01
N ILE A 127 10.19 6.20 3.79
CA ILE A 127 11.25 6.03 4.79
C ILE A 127 10.83 5.00 5.86
N ILE A 128 9.62 5.11 6.38
CA ILE A 128 9.09 4.19 7.40
C ILE A 128 8.84 2.80 6.82
N GLY A 129 8.31 2.71 5.60
CA GLY A 129 8.01 1.43 4.93
C GLY A 129 9.26 0.58 4.66
N GLU A 130 10.42 1.21 4.47
CA GLU A 130 11.71 0.53 4.31
C GLU A 130 12.28 -0.04 5.62
N MET A 131 11.74 0.38 6.78
CA MET A 131 12.22 -0.06 8.09
C MET A 131 11.61 -1.40 8.48
N GLN A 132 12.39 -2.22 9.16
CA GLN A 132 11.92 -3.51 9.65
C GLN A 132 10.93 -3.33 10.81
N PRO A 133 9.77 -4.01 10.79
CA PRO A 133 8.90 -4.10 11.95
C PRO A 133 9.66 -4.59 13.19
N GLY A 134 9.36 -4.01 14.36
CA GLY A 134 10.06 -4.26 15.62
C GLY A 134 11.36 -3.48 15.80
N SER A 135 11.90 -2.85 14.76
CA SER A 135 13.08 -1.98 14.91
C SER A 135 12.74 -0.67 15.62
N ARG A 136 13.74 -0.06 16.24
CA ARG A 136 13.62 1.26 16.87
C ARG A 136 14.01 2.35 15.89
N ALA A 137 13.28 3.45 15.93
CA ALA A 137 13.59 4.67 15.21
C ALA A 137 13.49 5.88 16.12
N THR A 138 14.19 6.96 15.76
CA THR A 138 14.06 8.27 16.41
C THR A 138 13.39 9.21 15.44
N LEU A 139 12.24 9.75 15.83
CA LEU A 139 11.52 10.76 15.06
C LEU A 139 11.81 12.15 15.64
N LYS A 140 12.18 13.10 14.79
CA LYS A 140 12.20 14.51 15.18
C LYS A 140 10.80 15.09 14.99
N VAL A 141 10.17 15.44 16.09
CA VAL A 141 8.77 15.88 16.14
C VAL A 141 8.73 17.34 16.56
N TRP A 142 8.04 18.18 15.79
CA TRP A 142 7.68 19.53 16.16
C TRP A 142 6.32 19.53 16.83
N SER A 143 6.24 20.05 18.03
CA SER A 143 5.01 20.09 18.83
C SER A 143 5.01 21.35 19.70
N LYS A 144 3.90 22.09 19.71
CA LYS A 144 3.69 23.28 20.55
C LYS A 144 4.85 24.31 20.47
N GLY A 145 5.37 24.56 19.27
CA GLY A 145 6.42 25.55 19.02
C GLY A 145 7.84 25.09 19.36
N GLY A 146 8.08 23.80 19.54
CA GLY A 146 9.40 23.24 19.80
C GLY A 146 9.64 21.87 19.17
N ALA A 147 10.92 21.61 18.79
CA ALA A 147 11.32 20.29 18.31
C ALA A 147 11.72 19.39 19.49
N ARG A 148 11.33 18.12 19.41
CA ARG A 148 11.75 17.08 20.34
C ARG A 148 12.05 15.78 19.61
N ASP A 149 12.93 14.96 20.16
CA ASP A 149 13.18 13.62 19.66
C ASP A 149 12.29 12.62 20.38
N VAL A 150 11.67 11.73 19.58
CA VAL A 150 10.75 10.71 20.08
C VAL A 150 11.23 9.35 19.59
N ALA A 151 11.56 8.47 20.53
CA ALA A 151 11.85 7.07 20.20
C ALA A 151 10.55 6.32 19.92
N ILE A 152 10.52 5.58 18.81
CA ILE A 152 9.38 4.78 18.40
C ILE A 152 9.82 3.39 17.99
N THR A 153 8.98 2.38 18.28
CA THR A 153 9.14 1.03 17.71
C THR A 153 8.27 0.91 16.48
N ILE A 154 8.87 0.55 15.35
CA ILE A 154 8.17 0.39 14.08
C ILE A 154 7.22 -0.80 14.16
N GLY A 155 5.97 -0.58 13.80
CA GLY A 155 4.95 -1.63 13.69
C GLY A 155 4.99 -2.32 12.33
N GLU A 156 4.33 -3.45 12.20
CA GLU A 156 4.12 -4.14 10.92
C GLU A 156 2.82 -3.65 10.27
N LEU A 157 2.88 -3.38 8.98
CA LEU A 157 1.67 -3.10 8.21
C LEU A 157 0.89 -4.42 8.05
N PRO A 158 -0.39 -4.50 8.50
CA PRO A 158 -1.19 -5.72 8.31
C PRO A 158 -1.25 -6.09 6.82
N GLN A 159 -0.96 -7.34 6.49
CA GLN A 159 -0.96 -7.82 5.09
C GLN A 159 -2.35 -7.72 4.43
N ASP A 160 -3.42 -7.81 5.21
CA ASP A 160 -4.80 -7.74 4.70
C ASP A 160 -5.17 -6.41 4.02
N ARG A 161 -4.40 -5.32 4.27
CA ARG A 161 -4.62 -4.03 3.62
C ARG A 161 -3.85 -3.85 2.31
N VAL A 162 -2.84 -4.65 2.05
CA VAL A 162 -2.07 -4.58 0.79
C VAL A 162 -2.76 -5.39 -0.30
N ALA A 163 -3.50 -6.44 0.07
CA ALA A 163 -4.28 -7.27 -0.85
C ALA A 163 -5.64 -6.65 -1.25
N SER A 164 -6.16 -5.68 -0.48
CA SER A 164 -7.53 -5.16 -0.69
C SER A 164 -7.68 -4.15 -1.82
N ASN A 165 -6.60 -3.74 -2.49
CA ASN A 165 -6.68 -2.91 -3.71
C ASN A 165 -6.49 -3.68 -5.01
N ALA A 166 -6.04 -4.93 -4.94
CA ALA A 166 -6.24 -5.87 -6.03
C ALA A 166 -7.53 -6.62 -5.68
N LYS A 167 -8.62 -6.35 -6.42
CA LYS A 167 -9.79 -7.24 -6.42
C LYS A 167 -9.21 -8.64 -6.60
N PRO A 168 -9.37 -9.57 -5.64
CA PRO A 168 -8.88 -10.92 -5.85
C PRO A 168 -9.48 -11.38 -7.18
N ALA A 169 -8.65 -11.85 -8.10
CA ALA A 169 -9.20 -12.63 -9.20
C ALA A 169 -10.02 -13.73 -8.51
N PRO A 170 -11.30 -13.86 -8.82
CA PRO A 170 -12.13 -14.86 -8.15
C PRO A 170 -11.46 -16.21 -8.34
N ASP A 171 -11.23 -16.92 -7.23
CA ASP A 171 -10.80 -18.31 -7.28
C ASP A 171 -11.97 -19.10 -7.88
N THR A 172 -11.97 -19.19 -9.19
CA THR A 172 -13.05 -19.81 -9.96
C THR A 172 -13.07 -21.33 -9.79
N GLY A 173 -12.16 -21.89 -8.97
CA GLY A 173 -12.09 -23.32 -8.73
C GLY A 173 -12.03 -24.15 -10.03
N LYS A 174 -12.11 -25.47 -9.91
CA LYS A 174 -12.07 -26.39 -11.08
C LYS A 174 -13.31 -26.28 -12.00
N LEU A 175 -14.39 -25.70 -11.51
CA LEU A 175 -15.64 -25.53 -12.27
C LEU A 175 -15.74 -24.19 -12.98
N GLY A 176 -14.85 -23.24 -12.70
CA GLY A 176 -14.88 -21.89 -13.27
C GLY A 176 -15.95 -20.99 -12.65
N LEU A 177 -16.31 -21.18 -11.37
CA LEU A 177 -17.30 -20.40 -10.64
C LEU A 177 -16.63 -19.53 -9.56
N ALA A 178 -16.89 -18.23 -9.59
CA ALA A 178 -16.64 -17.34 -8.47
C ALA A 178 -17.92 -17.19 -7.65
N LEU A 179 -17.89 -17.58 -6.37
CA LEU A 179 -19.06 -17.65 -5.51
C LEU A 179 -18.88 -16.75 -4.29
N ARG A 180 -19.98 -16.13 -3.82
CA ARG A 180 -20.06 -15.47 -2.52
C ARG A 180 -21.31 -15.90 -1.75
N PRO A 181 -21.28 -15.87 -0.41
CA PRO A 181 -22.50 -16.07 0.38
C PRO A 181 -23.54 -14.98 0.07
N LEU A 182 -24.83 -15.34 0.18
CA LEU A 182 -25.92 -14.37 0.15
C LEU A 182 -25.80 -13.37 1.32
N THR A 183 -26.02 -12.09 1.04
CA THR A 183 -26.13 -11.08 2.08
C THR A 183 -27.41 -11.28 2.91
N PRO A 184 -27.52 -10.71 4.13
CA PRO A 184 -28.72 -10.83 4.94
C PRO A 184 -30.00 -10.30 4.25
N ASP A 185 -29.86 -9.30 3.38
CA ASP A 185 -30.98 -8.74 2.63
C ASP A 185 -31.41 -9.64 1.48
N GLU A 186 -30.46 -10.20 0.73
CA GLU A 186 -30.71 -11.16 -0.34
C GLU A 186 -31.38 -12.45 0.21
N ARG A 187 -30.91 -12.96 1.37
CA ARG A 187 -31.56 -14.10 2.04
C ARG A 187 -33.02 -13.83 2.40
N ARG A 188 -33.31 -12.61 2.87
CA ARG A 188 -34.68 -12.20 3.21
C ARG A 188 -35.58 -12.11 1.97
N GLN A 189 -35.03 -11.61 0.85
CA GLN A 189 -35.80 -11.47 -0.40
C GLN A 189 -36.06 -12.81 -1.08
N LEU A 190 -35.06 -13.69 -1.06
CA LEU A 190 -35.13 -14.98 -1.73
C LEU A 190 -35.76 -16.10 -0.85
N GLY A 191 -35.82 -15.87 0.47
CA GLY A 191 -36.38 -16.84 1.43
C GLY A 191 -35.56 -18.12 1.57
N THR A 192 -34.31 -18.11 1.17
CA THR A 192 -33.46 -19.30 1.15
C THR A 192 -31.99 -18.95 1.48
N ASP A 193 -31.24 -19.98 1.89
CA ASP A 193 -29.78 -19.91 2.01
C ASP A 193 -29.14 -20.46 0.73
N GLY A 194 -27.97 -19.89 0.37
CA GLY A 194 -27.24 -20.30 -0.81
C GLY A 194 -26.02 -19.41 -1.08
N VAL A 195 -25.47 -19.58 -2.27
CA VAL A 195 -24.33 -18.75 -2.74
C VAL A 195 -24.70 -18.09 -4.08
N VAL A 196 -24.26 -16.84 -4.27
CA VAL A 196 -24.44 -16.10 -5.53
C VAL A 196 -23.22 -16.31 -6.41
N VAL A 197 -23.45 -16.54 -7.68
CA VAL A 197 -22.42 -16.57 -8.72
C VAL A 197 -22.01 -15.14 -9.05
N GLU A 198 -20.78 -14.74 -8.69
CA GLU A 198 -20.23 -13.43 -9.05
C GLU A 198 -19.68 -13.43 -10.48
N ASP A 199 -19.04 -14.53 -10.86
CA ASP A 199 -18.49 -14.73 -12.21
C ASP A 199 -18.51 -16.21 -12.61
N SER A 200 -18.68 -16.49 -13.90
CA SER A 200 -18.64 -17.84 -14.44
C SER A 200 -17.78 -17.93 -15.68
N SER A 201 -16.96 -18.98 -15.78
CA SER A 201 -16.07 -19.26 -16.90
C SER A 201 -15.91 -20.76 -17.13
N GLY A 202 -15.34 -21.16 -18.23
CA GLY A 202 -15.08 -22.58 -18.54
C GLY A 202 -16.33 -23.44 -18.47
N ALA A 203 -16.26 -24.58 -17.76
CA ALA A 203 -17.33 -25.56 -17.72
C ALA A 203 -18.67 -25.04 -17.15
N ALA A 204 -18.62 -24.10 -16.19
CA ALA A 204 -19.84 -23.50 -15.63
C ALA A 204 -20.56 -22.61 -16.65
N ALA A 205 -19.81 -21.78 -17.39
CA ALA A 205 -20.37 -20.93 -18.44
C ALA A 205 -20.93 -21.77 -19.61
N GLU A 206 -20.25 -22.86 -19.98
CA GLU A 206 -20.73 -23.80 -20.99
C GLU A 206 -22.02 -24.52 -20.55
N ALA A 207 -22.17 -24.76 -19.24
CA ALA A 207 -23.39 -25.31 -18.64
C ALA A 207 -24.55 -24.30 -18.51
N GLY A 208 -24.31 -23.03 -18.91
CA GLY A 208 -25.32 -21.96 -18.88
C GLY A 208 -25.46 -21.23 -17.56
N ILE A 209 -24.54 -21.43 -16.59
CA ILE A 209 -24.56 -20.71 -15.32
C ILE A 209 -24.02 -19.29 -15.57
N GLN A 210 -24.74 -18.29 -15.09
CA GLN A 210 -24.43 -16.88 -15.32
C GLN A 210 -24.17 -16.12 -14.00
N SER A 211 -23.51 -14.98 -14.11
CA SER A 211 -23.37 -14.04 -12.99
C SER A 211 -24.75 -13.58 -12.52
N GLY A 212 -24.98 -13.62 -11.20
CA GLY A 212 -26.26 -13.34 -10.56
C GLY A 212 -27.09 -14.58 -10.23
N ASP A 213 -26.76 -15.75 -10.76
CA ASP A 213 -27.43 -17.00 -10.39
C ASP A 213 -27.19 -17.33 -8.91
N VAL A 214 -28.20 -17.98 -8.30
CA VAL A 214 -28.11 -18.44 -6.91
C VAL A 214 -28.09 -19.96 -6.89
N ILE A 215 -27.06 -20.51 -6.32
CA ILE A 215 -26.89 -21.95 -6.11
C ILE A 215 -27.38 -22.28 -4.68
N LEU A 216 -28.33 -23.20 -4.57
CA LEU A 216 -28.99 -23.62 -3.32
C LEU A 216 -28.33 -24.86 -2.75
#